data_8bba7880fd89fb7b0924a05b7ee32847
#
_entry.id   8bba7880fd89fb7b0924a05b7ee32847
#
_cell.length_a   1.000
_cell.length_b   1.000
_cell.length_c   1.000
_cell.angle_alpha   90.00
_cell.angle_beta   90.00
_cell.angle_gamma   90.00
#
_symmetry.space_group_name_H-M   'P 1'
#
loop_
_entity.id
_entity.type
_entity.pdbx_description
1 polymer ?
#
loop_
_entity_poly.entity_id
_entity_poly.type
_entity_poly.pdbx_seq_one_letter_code
_entity_poly.pdbx_strand_id
1 'polypeptide(L)'
;MEYVTMAEGLEFSRVVLGFWRLLDWNLSTDELIRYLEECLDLGITTMDHADIYGDYTVEEKFGEAIKKRPDLRNKMQIISKCGIVYKSETARVKYYNYGTEYIIGQVEKSLKYMGTDHLDTLLLHRPSPFMDPEEISRAFEILLKEGKVRTFGVSNFLPDEFRLLKSYLTVPLITNQIELSPLRMENMENGVMNLCLEERIHPMLWSPLAGGRIFTGEGEEEVRLREVLEVIREEIGAEDIDEVAFAWLFSHPAKPIPITGSGEIGLAERPVKALKYRLTPEQWFMVWTAVKGHKVP
;
A
#
# COMPACT_ATOMS: atom_id res chain seq x y z
N MET A 1 0.23 -3.41 18.17
CA MET A 1 0.33 -3.63 16.69
C MET A 1 0.38 -5.11 16.39
N GLU A 2 -0.30 -5.55 15.31
CA GLU A 2 -0.14 -6.88 14.72
C GLU A 2 0.88 -6.80 13.58
N TYR A 3 1.60 -7.90 13.30
CA TYR A 3 2.52 -8.02 12.17
C TYR A 3 2.11 -9.17 11.26
N VAL A 4 2.44 -9.06 9.97
CA VAL A 4 2.12 -10.06 8.95
C VAL A 4 3.41 -10.54 8.31
N THR A 5 3.65 -11.86 8.36
CA THR A 5 4.79 -12.47 7.68
C THR A 5 4.57 -12.44 6.18
N MET A 6 5.40 -11.69 5.46
CA MET A 6 5.33 -11.52 4.01
C MET A 6 6.25 -12.49 3.27
N ALA A 7 7.40 -12.79 3.86
CA ALA A 7 8.38 -13.75 3.39
C ALA A 7 9.23 -14.24 4.58
N GLU A 8 10.10 -15.21 4.37
CA GLU A 8 11.04 -15.66 5.40
C GLU A 8 11.93 -14.49 5.85
N GLY A 9 11.86 -14.18 7.15
CA GLY A 9 12.61 -13.07 7.77
C GLY A 9 12.10 -11.67 7.42
N LEU A 10 10.89 -11.55 6.83
CA LEU A 10 10.28 -10.25 6.53
C LEU A 10 8.83 -10.20 7.05
N GLU A 11 8.59 -9.28 7.95
CA GLU A 11 7.26 -8.97 8.47
C GLU A 11 6.90 -7.52 8.18
N PHE A 12 5.65 -7.27 7.80
CA PHE A 12 5.09 -5.92 7.71
C PHE A 12 4.20 -5.63 8.91
N SER A 13 4.21 -4.38 9.37
CA SER A 13 3.17 -3.92 10.29
C SER A 13 1.80 -4.01 9.63
N ARG A 14 0.78 -4.37 10.39
CA ARG A 14 -0.60 -4.57 9.91
C ARG A 14 -1.23 -3.30 9.32
N VAL A 15 -0.62 -2.16 9.62
CA VAL A 15 -0.89 -0.83 9.06
C VAL A 15 0.42 -0.31 8.48
N VAL A 16 0.35 0.25 7.27
CA VAL A 16 1.50 0.80 6.54
C VAL A 16 1.37 2.31 6.44
N LEU A 17 2.48 3.03 6.60
CA LEU A 17 2.52 4.47 6.37
C LEU A 17 2.86 4.76 4.91
N GLY A 18 1.97 5.46 4.19
CA GLY A 18 2.13 5.82 2.79
C GLY A 18 2.55 7.27 2.60
N PHE A 19 3.50 7.50 1.71
CA PHE A 19 4.13 8.80 1.51
C PHE A 19 3.70 9.54 0.23
N TRP A 20 2.65 9.08 -0.45
CA TRP A 20 2.17 9.74 -1.68
C TRP A 20 1.91 11.24 -1.50
N ARG A 21 1.41 11.65 -0.31
CA ARG A 21 1.08 13.05 0.02
C ARG A 21 2.11 13.72 0.93
N LEU A 22 3.34 13.19 1.04
CA LEU A 22 4.35 13.73 1.96
C LEU A 22 4.57 15.24 1.80
N LEU A 23 4.55 15.73 0.57
CA LEU A 23 4.75 17.16 0.31
C LEU A 23 3.58 18.02 0.80
N ASP A 24 2.36 17.50 0.81
CA ASP A 24 1.16 18.20 1.28
C ASP A 24 1.15 18.33 2.82
N TRP A 25 1.91 17.48 3.52
CA TRP A 25 2.01 17.55 4.99
C TRP A 25 2.74 18.80 5.47
N ASN A 26 3.51 19.44 4.60
CA ASN A 26 4.29 20.67 4.88
C ASN A 26 5.22 20.56 6.11
N LEU A 27 5.69 19.36 6.44
CA LEU A 27 6.59 19.11 7.54
C LEU A 27 8.04 19.48 7.16
N SER A 28 8.71 20.15 8.08
CA SER A 28 10.17 20.28 8.05
C SER A 28 10.81 18.90 8.26
N THR A 29 12.09 18.75 7.94
CA THR A 29 12.81 17.49 8.16
C THR A 29 12.78 17.03 9.62
N ASP A 30 12.87 17.96 10.60
CA ASP A 30 12.81 17.63 12.02
C ASP A 30 11.41 17.23 12.48
N GLU A 31 10.37 17.84 11.92
CA GLU A 31 8.99 17.42 12.18
C GLU A 31 8.68 16.06 11.57
N LEU A 32 9.19 15.80 10.37
CA LEU A 32 9.07 14.48 9.75
C LEU A 32 9.77 13.39 10.59
N ILE A 33 10.96 13.66 11.14
CA ILE A 33 11.66 12.73 12.03
C ILE A 33 10.79 12.42 13.25
N ARG A 34 10.26 13.43 13.94
CA ARG A 34 9.38 13.21 15.10
C ARG A 34 8.15 12.39 14.74
N TYR A 35 7.51 12.73 13.63
CA TYR A 35 6.34 11.98 13.14
C TYR A 35 6.67 10.51 12.83
N LEU A 36 7.83 10.24 12.25
CA LEU A 36 8.30 8.86 12.00
C LEU A 36 8.54 8.11 13.32
N GLU A 37 9.14 8.78 14.33
CA GLU A 37 9.35 8.20 15.66
C GLU A 37 8.02 7.87 16.34
N GLU A 38 7.05 8.77 16.30
CA GLU A 38 5.70 8.55 16.84
C GLU A 38 4.98 7.38 16.12
N CYS A 39 5.10 7.28 14.79
CA CYS A 39 4.56 6.14 14.04
C CYS A 39 5.23 4.82 14.44
N LEU A 40 6.56 4.82 14.63
CA LEU A 40 7.30 3.65 15.11
C LEU A 40 6.87 3.24 16.53
N ASP A 41 6.60 4.20 17.41
CA ASP A 41 6.11 3.95 18.77
C ASP A 41 4.70 3.33 18.75
N LEU A 42 3.86 3.66 17.76
CA LEU A 42 2.59 2.96 17.48
C LEU A 42 2.80 1.55 16.90
N GLY A 43 4.03 1.20 16.53
CA GLY A 43 4.39 -0.06 15.88
C GLY A 43 4.17 -0.08 14.36
N ILE A 44 3.94 1.07 13.71
CA ILE A 44 3.89 1.21 12.27
C ILE A 44 5.34 1.23 11.76
N THR A 45 5.82 0.10 11.27
CA THR A 45 7.21 -0.06 10.85
C THR A 45 7.39 -0.14 9.34
N THR A 46 6.31 -0.27 8.57
CA THR A 46 6.36 -0.42 7.12
C THR A 46 6.02 0.88 6.42
N MET A 47 6.92 1.34 5.53
CA MET A 47 6.88 2.62 4.83
C MET A 47 6.69 2.40 3.33
N ASP A 48 5.63 2.96 2.75
CA ASP A 48 5.26 2.77 1.34
C ASP A 48 5.55 4.02 0.50
N HIS A 49 6.48 3.89 -0.42
CA HIS A 49 6.92 4.90 -1.37
C HIS A 49 6.65 4.51 -2.82
N ALA A 50 6.98 5.40 -3.73
CA ALA A 50 7.16 5.14 -5.16
C ALA A 50 8.10 6.20 -5.75
N ASP A 51 8.87 5.81 -6.76
CA ASP A 51 9.81 6.70 -7.47
C ASP A 51 9.14 7.98 -7.99
N ILE A 52 7.90 7.86 -8.51
CA ILE A 52 7.16 8.99 -9.13
C ILE A 52 6.45 9.92 -8.14
N TYR A 53 6.41 9.62 -6.84
CA TYR A 53 5.65 10.44 -5.89
C TYR A 53 6.23 11.87 -5.82
N GLY A 54 5.33 12.87 -5.80
CA GLY A 54 5.72 14.27 -5.81
C GLY A 54 6.63 14.64 -6.99
N ASP A 55 6.31 14.14 -8.19
CA ASP A 55 7.13 14.33 -9.40
C ASP A 55 8.61 13.94 -9.17
N TYR A 56 8.82 12.74 -8.59
CA TYR A 56 10.14 12.14 -8.27
C TYR A 56 10.92 12.82 -7.14
N THR A 57 10.26 13.52 -6.21
CA THR A 57 10.94 14.25 -5.11
C THR A 57 10.67 13.70 -3.71
N VAL A 58 9.61 12.90 -3.53
CA VAL A 58 9.20 12.39 -2.20
C VAL A 58 10.26 11.49 -1.57
N GLU A 59 10.90 10.61 -2.35
CA GLU A 59 11.97 9.73 -1.83
C GLU A 59 13.17 10.53 -1.32
N GLU A 60 13.53 11.62 -2.00
CA GLU A 60 14.61 12.51 -1.56
C GLU A 60 14.23 13.24 -0.26
N LYS A 61 12.99 13.75 -0.17
CA LYS A 61 12.47 14.40 1.03
C LYS A 61 12.44 13.46 2.24
N PHE A 62 12.00 12.22 2.06
CA PHE A 62 12.08 11.19 3.10
C PHE A 62 13.55 10.88 3.47
N GLY A 63 14.42 10.77 2.46
CA GLY A 63 15.83 10.50 2.63
C GLY A 63 16.60 11.57 3.42
N GLU A 64 16.16 12.84 3.40
CA GLU A 64 16.71 13.87 4.27
C GLU A 64 16.56 13.49 5.77
N ALA A 65 15.41 12.95 6.15
CA ALA A 65 15.15 12.48 7.52
C ALA A 65 16.02 11.27 7.86
N ILE A 66 16.13 10.30 6.97
CA ILE A 66 16.94 9.09 7.19
C ILE A 66 18.43 9.42 7.24
N LYS A 67 18.94 10.31 6.39
CA LYS A 67 20.35 10.76 6.43
C LYS A 67 20.68 11.49 7.73
N LYS A 68 19.72 12.24 8.31
CA LYS A 68 19.88 12.92 9.59
C LYS A 68 19.75 11.97 10.78
N ARG A 69 18.94 10.90 10.66
CA ARG A 69 18.69 9.88 11.69
C ARG A 69 18.81 8.47 11.08
N PRO A 70 20.05 8.01 10.78
CA PRO A 70 20.28 6.71 10.14
C PRO A 70 19.80 5.51 10.96
N ASP A 71 19.71 5.66 12.28
CA ASP A 71 19.21 4.64 13.20
C ASP A 71 17.74 4.25 12.94
N LEU A 72 16.94 5.16 12.36
CA LEU A 72 15.55 4.90 12.00
C LEU A 72 15.42 3.85 10.90
N ARG A 73 16.38 3.81 9.94
CA ARG A 73 16.34 2.84 8.84
C ARG A 73 16.23 1.39 9.33
N ASN A 74 16.97 1.05 10.38
CA ASN A 74 16.98 -0.31 10.93
C ASN A 74 15.68 -0.71 11.65
N LYS A 75 14.79 0.24 11.89
CA LYS A 75 13.49 0.03 12.53
C LYS A 75 12.34 -0.08 11.53
N MET A 76 12.64 0.03 10.23
CA MET A 76 11.65 0.16 9.17
C MET A 76 11.82 -0.91 8.10
N GLN A 77 10.71 -1.32 7.48
CA GLN A 77 10.67 -1.96 6.18
C GLN A 77 10.30 -0.88 5.15
N ILE A 78 11.12 -0.73 4.12
CA ILE A 78 10.91 0.25 3.05
C ILE A 78 10.46 -0.45 1.77
N ILE A 79 9.30 -0.03 1.29
CA ILE A 79 8.73 -0.45 0.02
C ILE A 79 8.83 0.73 -0.94
N SER A 80 9.29 0.49 -2.17
CA SER A 80 9.13 1.46 -3.25
C SER A 80 8.58 0.79 -4.51
N LYS A 81 8.23 1.61 -5.50
CA LYS A 81 7.62 1.17 -6.75
C LYS A 81 8.28 1.86 -7.91
N CYS A 82 8.35 1.18 -9.06
CA CYS A 82 8.85 1.79 -10.30
C CYS A 82 8.03 1.34 -11.51
N GLY A 83 8.33 1.90 -12.67
CA GLY A 83 7.79 1.49 -13.95
C GLY A 83 6.90 2.52 -14.64
N ILE A 84 6.42 3.54 -13.95
CA ILE A 84 5.68 4.64 -14.58
C ILE A 84 6.67 5.74 -14.99
N VAL A 85 6.56 6.18 -16.24
CA VAL A 85 7.33 7.33 -16.76
C VAL A 85 6.37 8.45 -17.08
N TYR A 86 6.55 9.61 -16.44
CA TYR A 86 5.74 10.78 -16.74
C TYR A 86 6.21 11.47 -18.03
N LYS A 87 5.26 12.16 -18.67
CA LYS A 87 5.60 13.05 -19.78
C LYS A 87 6.62 14.09 -19.31
N SER A 88 7.68 14.30 -20.09
CA SER A 88 8.78 15.23 -19.82
C SER A 88 9.37 15.74 -21.15
N GLU A 89 10.46 16.47 -21.10
CA GLU A 89 11.21 16.86 -22.29
C GLU A 89 11.73 15.66 -23.08
N THR A 90 12.04 14.54 -22.42
CA THR A 90 12.57 13.30 -23.03
C THR A 90 11.50 12.25 -23.28
N ALA A 91 10.31 12.38 -22.69
CA ALA A 91 9.18 11.45 -22.80
C ALA A 91 7.92 12.17 -23.35
N ARG A 92 7.54 11.90 -24.59
CA ARG A 92 6.42 12.59 -25.28
C ARG A 92 5.05 12.31 -24.66
N VAL A 93 4.88 11.16 -24.02
CA VAL A 93 3.65 10.71 -23.36
C VAL A 93 3.99 10.04 -22.04
N LYS A 94 3.00 9.93 -21.14
CA LYS A 94 3.11 9.01 -20.00
C LYS A 94 3.08 7.57 -20.51
N TYR A 95 4.01 6.73 -20.06
CA TYR A 95 4.10 5.33 -20.46
C TYR A 95 4.66 4.45 -19.33
N TYR A 96 4.70 3.15 -19.56
CA TYR A 96 5.31 2.20 -18.63
C TYR A 96 6.60 1.65 -19.21
N ASN A 97 7.65 1.56 -18.39
CA ASN A 97 8.92 0.97 -18.76
C ASN A 97 9.33 -0.09 -17.73
N TYR A 98 9.43 -1.32 -18.19
CA TYR A 98 9.84 -2.47 -17.39
C TYR A 98 11.06 -3.18 -18.00
N GLY A 99 11.84 -2.50 -18.82
CA GLY A 99 13.13 -3.02 -19.28
C GLY A 99 14.11 -3.20 -18.10
N THR A 100 14.96 -4.19 -18.18
CA THR A 100 15.93 -4.57 -17.14
C THR A 100 16.73 -3.38 -16.62
N GLU A 101 17.37 -2.64 -17.54
CA GLU A 101 18.20 -1.47 -17.18
C GLU A 101 17.40 -0.35 -16.53
N TYR A 102 16.14 -0.14 -16.97
CA TYR A 102 15.28 0.88 -16.38
C TYR A 102 14.91 0.55 -14.94
N ILE A 103 14.47 -0.69 -14.66
CA ILE A 103 14.12 -1.12 -13.31
C ILE A 103 15.31 -0.97 -12.37
N ILE A 104 16.49 -1.48 -12.77
CA ILE A 104 17.72 -1.38 -11.97
C ILE A 104 18.08 0.09 -11.73
N GLY A 105 18.07 0.92 -12.77
CA GLY A 105 18.37 2.35 -12.64
C GLY A 105 17.43 3.11 -11.72
N GLN A 106 16.12 2.78 -11.70
CA GLN A 106 15.17 3.39 -10.77
C GLN A 106 15.41 2.94 -9.32
N VAL A 107 15.69 1.66 -9.10
CA VAL A 107 16.06 1.17 -7.76
C VAL A 107 17.30 1.88 -7.24
N GLU A 108 18.35 2.01 -8.04
CA GLU A 108 19.59 2.71 -7.65
C GLU A 108 19.34 4.18 -7.30
N LYS A 109 18.45 4.86 -8.03
CA LYS A 109 18.02 6.23 -7.70
C LYS A 109 17.27 6.27 -6.38
N SER A 110 16.29 5.39 -6.18
CA SER A 110 15.53 5.29 -4.94
C SER A 110 16.44 5.07 -3.73
N LEU A 111 17.39 4.13 -3.82
CA LEU A 111 18.37 3.88 -2.77
C LEU A 111 19.22 5.12 -2.44
N LYS A 112 19.71 5.80 -3.48
CA LYS A 112 20.48 7.04 -3.34
C LYS A 112 19.68 8.16 -2.68
N TYR A 113 18.43 8.37 -3.14
CA TYR A 113 17.57 9.43 -2.63
C TYR A 113 17.19 9.18 -1.19
N MET A 114 16.72 7.99 -0.86
CA MET A 114 16.33 7.61 0.50
C MET A 114 17.52 7.40 1.45
N GLY A 115 18.76 7.33 0.94
CA GLY A 115 19.94 7.14 1.80
C GLY A 115 19.99 5.76 2.45
N THR A 116 19.59 4.73 1.71
CA THR A 116 19.57 3.32 2.15
C THR A 116 20.34 2.44 1.16
N ASP A 117 20.80 1.28 1.60
CA ASP A 117 21.52 0.30 0.78
C ASP A 117 20.60 -0.74 0.14
N HIS A 118 19.36 -0.89 0.64
CA HIS A 118 18.39 -1.82 0.09
C HIS A 118 16.95 -1.36 0.27
N LEU A 119 16.06 -1.88 -0.59
CA LEU A 119 14.61 -1.91 -0.39
C LEU A 119 14.22 -3.27 0.19
N ASP A 120 13.30 -3.27 1.15
CA ASP A 120 12.73 -4.52 1.66
C ASP A 120 11.79 -5.14 0.61
N THR A 121 11.06 -4.29 -0.15
CA THR A 121 10.21 -4.75 -1.25
C THR A 121 10.20 -3.74 -2.41
N LEU A 122 10.32 -4.23 -3.63
CA LEU A 122 10.06 -3.47 -4.85
C LEU A 122 8.74 -3.93 -5.47
N LEU A 123 7.87 -2.98 -5.83
CA LEU A 123 6.65 -3.26 -6.59
C LEU A 123 6.75 -2.75 -8.03
N LEU A 124 6.22 -3.51 -8.99
CA LEU A 124 5.85 -2.94 -10.29
C LEU A 124 4.59 -2.11 -10.11
N HIS A 125 4.66 -0.81 -10.43
CA HIS A 125 3.66 0.17 -10.00
C HIS A 125 2.28 -0.02 -10.66
N ARG A 126 2.25 -0.50 -11.93
CA ARG A 126 1.03 -0.78 -12.71
C ARG A 126 1.28 -1.92 -13.69
N PRO A 127 0.27 -2.69 -14.06
CA PRO A 127 0.41 -3.59 -15.19
C PRO A 127 0.65 -2.80 -16.48
N SER A 128 1.32 -3.42 -17.44
CA SER A 128 1.54 -2.82 -18.75
C SER A 128 1.19 -3.81 -19.85
N PRO A 129 0.40 -3.41 -20.86
CA PRO A 129 0.14 -4.25 -22.01
C PRO A 129 1.39 -4.48 -22.87
N PHE A 130 2.47 -3.78 -22.59
CA PHE A 130 3.76 -3.83 -23.30
C PHE A 130 4.90 -4.33 -22.41
N MET A 131 4.61 -4.98 -21.27
CA MET A 131 5.66 -5.54 -20.43
C MET A 131 6.25 -6.79 -21.07
N ASP A 132 7.57 -6.92 -20.97
CA ASP A 132 8.30 -8.14 -21.24
C ASP A 132 8.63 -8.83 -19.90
N PRO A 133 8.01 -9.98 -19.59
CA PRO A 133 8.25 -10.66 -18.33
C PRO A 133 9.69 -11.18 -18.17
N GLU A 134 10.39 -11.48 -19.26
CA GLU A 134 11.80 -11.93 -19.23
C GLU A 134 12.74 -10.78 -18.79
N GLU A 135 12.47 -9.56 -19.26
CA GLU A 135 13.21 -8.37 -18.83
C GLU A 135 13.01 -8.10 -17.34
N ILE A 136 11.77 -8.24 -16.84
CA ILE A 136 11.44 -8.09 -15.44
C ILE A 136 12.14 -9.16 -14.59
N SER A 137 12.06 -10.43 -15.02
CA SER A 137 12.70 -11.54 -14.32
C SER A 137 14.20 -11.30 -14.16
N ARG A 138 14.86 -10.89 -15.25
CA ARG A 138 16.29 -10.57 -15.26
C ARG A 138 16.64 -9.43 -14.30
N ALA A 139 15.84 -8.36 -14.27
CA ALA A 139 16.04 -7.25 -13.34
C ALA A 139 15.93 -7.71 -11.88
N PHE A 140 14.90 -8.51 -11.56
CA PHE A 140 14.66 -9.01 -10.21
C PHE A 140 15.81 -9.91 -9.73
N GLU A 141 16.29 -10.82 -10.58
CA GLU A 141 17.43 -11.69 -10.26
C GLU A 141 18.72 -10.89 -9.97
N ILE A 142 19.01 -9.86 -10.77
CA ILE A 142 20.18 -8.99 -10.56
C ILE A 142 20.04 -8.24 -9.23
N LEU A 143 18.90 -7.58 -9.00
CA LEU A 143 18.67 -6.78 -7.81
C LEU A 143 18.70 -7.62 -6.52
N LEU A 144 18.15 -8.84 -6.56
CA LEU A 144 18.21 -9.79 -5.45
C LEU A 144 19.64 -10.24 -5.18
N LYS A 145 20.37 -10.64 -6.23
CA LYS A 145 21.77 -11.09 -6.13
C LYS A 145 22.70 -10.01 -5.58
N GLU A 146 22.45 -8.76 -5.95
CA GLU A 146 23.21 -7.61 -5.46
C GLU A 146 22.78 -7.13 -4.06
N GLY A 147 21.74 -7.73 -3.50
CA GLY A 147 21.18 -7.36 -2.19
C GLY A 147 20.50 -5.99 -2.16
N LYS A 148 20.23 -5.39 -3.33
CA LYS A 148 19.56 -4.09 -3.44
C LYS A 148 18.05 -4.16 -3.18
N VAL A 149 17.43 -5.32 -3.42
CA VAL A 149 16.01 -5.59 -3.15
C VAL A 149 15.90 -6.97 -2.52
N ARG A 150 15.13 -7.09 -1.44
CA ARG A 150 14.94 -8.36 -0.70
C ARG A 150 13.79 -9.18 -1.26
N THR A 151 12.68 -8.52 -1.61
CA THR A 151 11.45 -9.18 -2.09
C THR A 151 10.76 -8.34 -3.16
N PHE A 152 9.85 -8.97 -3.91
CA PHE A 152 9.17 -8.35 -5.03
C PHE A 152 7.65 -8.54 -4.93
N GLY A 153 6.92 -7.60 -5.51
CA GLY A 153 5.47 -7.65 -5.64
C GLY A 153 5.01 -6.80 -6.82
N VAL A 154 3.71 -6.63 -6.91
CA VAL A 154 3.08 -5.86 -7.98
C VAL A 154 2.04 -4.90 -7.40
N SER A 155 1.55 -3.98 -8.21
CA SER A 155 0.45 -3.09 -7.84
C SER A 155 -0.58 -3.00 -8.96
N ASN A 156 -1.86 -3.20 -8.60
CA ASN A 156 -3.02 -3.15 -9.48
C ASN A 156 -3.03 -4.20 -10.61
N PHE A 157 -2.36 -5.31 -10.44
CA PHE A 157 -2.39 -6.42 -11.40
C PHE A 157 -3.70 -7.21 -11.27
N LEU A 158 -4.32 -7.50 -12.41
CA LEU A 158 -5.41 -8.45 -12.50
C LEU A 158 -4.88 -9.90 -12.37
N PRO A 159 -5.76 -10.89 -12.07
CA PRO A 159 -5.30 -12.27 -11.87
C PRO A 159 -4.48 -12.85 -13.03
N ASP A 160 -4.86 -12.59 -14.26
CA ASP A 160 -4.15 -13.12 -15.43
C ASP A 160 -2.80 -12.44 -15.64
N GLU A 161 -2.71 -11.14 -15.39
CA GLU A 161 -1.45 -10.38 -15.45
C GLU A 161 -0.46 -10.84 -14.36
N PHE A 162 -0.98 -11.10 -13.15
CA PHE A 162 -0.18 -11.63 -12.04
C PHE A 162 0.35 -13.03 -12.38
N ARG A 163 -0.52 -13.94 -12.82
CA ARG A 163 -0.12 -15.32 -13.19
C ARG A 163 0.84 -15.35 -14.37
N LEU A 164 0.63 -14.50 -15.37
CA LEU A 164 1.54 -14.33 -16.49
C LEU A 164 2.94 -13.97 -15.99
N LEU A 165 3.07 -12.89 -15.25
CA LEU A 165 4.37 -12.46 -14.73
C LEU A 165 5.00 -13.55 -13.85
N LYS A 166 4.24 -14.09 -12.88
CA LYS A 166 4.69 -15.17 -11.99
C LYS A 166 5.28 -16.38 -12.74
N SER A 167 4.73 -16.71 -13.92
CA SER A 167 5.20 -17.87 -14.70
C SER A 167 6.61 -17.72 -15.28
N TYR A 168 7.14 -16.49 -15.32
CA TYR A 168 8.50 -16.18 -15.78
C TYR A 168 9.48 -15.94 -14.64
N LEU A 169 8.99 -15.74 -13.41
CA LEU A 169 9.85 -15.39 -12.29
C LEU A 169 10.40 -16.62 -11.57
N THR A 170 11.65 -16.55 -11.15
CA THR A 170 12.28 -17.50 -10.23
C THR A 170 12.09 -17.13 -8.76
N VAL A 171 11.61 -15.91 -8.49
CA VAL A 171 11.37 -15.36 -7.16
C VAL A 171 9.87 -15.16 -6.93
N PRO A 172 9.36 -15.32 -5.71
CA PRO A 172 7.94 -15.14 -5.43
C PRO A 172 7.53 -13.66 -5.49
N LEU A 173 6.28 -13.42 -5.91
CA LEU A 173 5.60 -12.14 -5.70
C LEU A 173 4.87 -12.22 -4.36
N ILE A 174 5.25 -11.36 -3.40
CA ILE A 174 4.75 -11.45 -2.02
C ILE A 174 3.46 -10.67 -1.75
N THR A 175 3.10 -9.77 -2.65
CA THR A 175 1.89 -8.93 -2.51
C THR A 175 1.43 -8.38 -3.86
N ASN A 176 0.15 -8.01 -3.91
CA ASN A 176 -0.44 -7.12 -4.92
C ASN A 176 -1.03 -5.92 -4.18
N GLN A 177 -0.51 -4.72 -4.43
CA GLN A 177 -1.02 -3.49 -3.82
C GLN A 177 -2.18 -2.94 -4.67
N ILE A 178 -3.39 -2.88 -4.12
CA ILE A 178 -4.63 -2.62 -4.85
C ILE A 178 -5.47 -1.52 -4.19
N GLU A 179 -6.38 -0.90 -4.95
CA GLU A 179 -7.43 -0.08 -4.36
C GLU A 179 -8.48 -0.96 -3.70
N LEU A 180 -8.74 -0.73 -2.41
CA LEU A 180 -9.86 -1.34 -1.75
C LEU A 180 -10.29 -0.50 -0.55
N SER A 181 -11.56 -0.19 -0.51
CA SER A 181 -12.24 0.48 0.61
C SER A 181 -13.70 0.04 0.64
N PRO A 182 -14.47 0.38 1.67
CA PRO A 182 -15.91 0.18 1.65
C PRO A 182 -16.61 0.77 0.41
N LEU A 183 -16.13 1.92 -0.13
CA LEU A 183 -16.67 2.56 -1.34
C LEU A 183 -16.09 2.05 -2.66
N ARG A 184 -15.00 1.28 -2.63
CA ARG A 184 -14.30 0.77 -3.81
C ARG A 184 -14.07 -0.72 -3.67
N MET A 185 -15.02 -1.52 -4.14
CA MET A 185 -15.05 -2.98 -3.95
C MET A 185 -14.73 -3.76 -5.23
N GLU A 186 -14.33 -3.10 -6.33
CA GLU A 186 -14.12 -3.74 -7.62
C GLU A 186 -13.12 -4.90 -7.53
N ASN A 187 -12.09 -4.77 -6.69
CA ASN A 187 -11.09 -5.82 -6.49
C ASN A 187 -11.59 -7.04 -5.67
N MET A 188 -12.74 -6.95 -5.03
CA MET A 188 -13.43 -8.12 -4.47
C MET A 188 -14.20 -8.91 -5.52
N GLU A 189 -14.59 -8.27 -6.63
CA GLU A 189 -15.49 -8.84 -7.65
C GLU A 189 -14.74 -9.30 -8.89
N ASN A 190 -13.58 -8.70 -9.21
CA ASN A 190 -12.79 -9.02 -10.41
C ASN A 190 -11.81 -10.20 -10.24
N GLY A 191 -11.84 -10.86 -9.08
CA GLY A 191 -11.02 -12.04 -8.79
C GLY A 191 -9.65 -11.72 -8.15
N VAL A 192 -9.27 -10.46 -7.95
CA VAL A 192 -7.96 -10.11 -7.35
C VAL A 192 -7.86 -10.59 -5.91
N MET A 193 -8.91 -10.41 -5.10
CA MET A 193 -8.90 -10.93 -3.72
C MET A 193 -8.89 -12.46 -3.67
N ASN A 194 -9.53 -13.13 -4.62
CA ASN A 194 -9.48 -14.59 -4.75
C ASN A 194 -8.06 -15.06 -5.11
N LEU A 195 -7.38 -14.35 -6.03
CA LEU A 195 -5.98 -14.60 -6.36
C LEU A 195 -5.08 -14.47 -5.12
N CYS A 196 -5.27 -13.44 -4.30
CA CYS A 196 -4.48 -13.27 -3.07
C CYS A 196 -4.66 -14.45 -2.10
N LEU A 197 -5.88 -14.98 -1.99
CA LEU A 197 -6.15 -16.20 -1.20
C LEU A 197 -5.53 -17.46 -1.82
N GLU A 198 -5.64 -17.63 -3.14
CA GLU A 198 -5.05 -18.74 -3.90
C GLU A 198 -3.53 -18.79 -3.72
N GLU A 199 -2.88 -17.65 -3.88
CA GLU A 199 -1.44 -17.49 -3.76
C GLU A 199 -0.94 -17.42 -2.30
N ARG A 200 -1.84 -17.31 -1.33
CA ARG A 200 -1.54 -17.10 0.10
C ARG A 200 -0.68 -15.87 0.36
N ILE A 201 -0.93 -14.81 -0.42
CA ILE A 201 -0.30 -13.49 -0.25
C ILE A 201 -1.27 -12.52 0.42
N HIS A 202 -0.73 -11.50 1.07
CA HIS A 202 -1.49 -10.45 1.74
C HIS A 202 -1.53 -9.21 0.86
N PRO A 203 -2.72 -8.78 0.35
CA PRO A 203 -2.80 -7.57 -0.45
C PRO A 203 -2.56 -6.34 0.41
N MET A 204 -1.81 -5.36 -0.13
CA MET A 204 -1.73 -4.03 0.45
C MET A 204 -2.82 -3.15 -0.14
N LEU A 205 -3.43 -2.29 0.67
CA LEU A 205 -4.59 -1.51 0.24
C LEU A 205 -4.29 -0.02 0.21
N TRP A 206 -4.25 0.57 -0.98
CA TRP A 206 -4.21 2.02 -1.10
C TRP A 206 -5.63 2.61 -1.07
N SER A 207 -5.75 3.86 -0.60
CA SER A 207 -7.03 4.57 -0.39
C SER A 207 -8.07 3.81 0.44
N PRO A 208 -7.72 3.26 1.61
CA PRO A 208 -8.63 2.43 2.42
C PRO A 208 -9.88 3.18 2.90
N LEU A 209 -9.86 4.53 2.90
CA LEU A 209 -10.99 5.41 3.21
C LEU A 209 -11.47 6.17 1.97
N ALA A 210 -11.23 5.64 0.74
CA ALA A 210 -11.61 6.25 -0.54
C ALA A 210 -11.16 7.72 -0.69
N GLY A 211 -9.94 8.03 -0.24
CA GLY A 211 -9.39 9.39 -0.27
C GLY A 211 -10.13 10.40 0.63
N GLY A 212 -10.86 9.93 1.63
CA GLY A 212 -11.69 10.74 2.54
C GLY A 212 -13.15 10.86 2.12
N ARG A 213 -13.56 10.33 0.97
CA ARG A 213 -14.96 10.36 0.50
C ARG A 213 -15.93 9.67 1.46
N ILE A 214 -15.48 8.71 2.25
CA ILE A 214 -16.31 8.11 3.32
C ILE A 214 -16.92 9.19 4.22
N PHE A 215 -16.17 10.28 4.50
CA PHE A 215 -16.62 11.36 5.38
C PHE A 215 -17.37 12.46 4.64
N THR A 216 -16.94 12.84 3.45
CA THR A 216 -17.33 14.06 2.75
C THR A 216 -18.20 13.83 1.51
N GLY A 217 -18.32 12.58 1.05
CA GLY A 217 -19.13 12.28 -0.14
C GLY A 217 -20.62 12.51 0.12
N GLU A 218 -21.32 13.07 -0.87
CA GLU A 218 -22.75 13.44 -0.79
C GLU A 218 -23.63 12.52 -1.65
N GLY A 219 -23.04 11.54 -2.32
CA GLY A 219 -23.79 10.56 -3.10
C GLY A 219 -24.60 9.60 -2.24
N GLU A 220 -25.61 8.98 -2.81
CA GLU A 220 -26.49 8.06 -2.09
C GLU A 220 -25.72 6.90 -1.44
N GLU A 221 -24.67 6.39 -2.11
CA GLU A 221 -23.85 5.30 -1.61
C GLU A 221 -23.04 5.73 -0.37
N GLU A 222 -22.46 6.95 -0.39
CA GLU A 222 -21.70 7.49 0.73
C GLU A 222 -22.60 7.78 1.94
N VAL A 223 -23.82 8.29 1.71
CA VAL A 223 -24.79 8.55 2.79
C VAL A 223 -25.21 7.24 3.45
N ARG A 224 -25.66 6.25 2.67
CA ARG A 224 -26.03 4.93 3.21
C ARG A 224 -24.87 4.24 3.94
N LEU A 225 -23.65 4.37 3.39
CA LEU A 225 -22.49 3.80 4.05
C LEU A 225 -22.25 4.44 5.42
N ARG A 226 -22.28 5.77 5.53
CA ARG A 226 -22.10 6.45 6.82
C ARG A 226 -23.14 6.04 7.85
N GLU A 227 -24.42 5.95 7.45
CA GLU A 227 -25.49 5.50 8.34
C GLU A 227 -25.22 4.09 8.90
N VAL A 228 -24.78 3.16 8.06
CA VAL A 228 -24.45 1.80 8.49
C VAL A 228 -23.18 1.75 9.33
N LEU A 229 -22.14 2.50 8.95
CA LEU A 229 -20.91 2.57 9.75
C LEU A 229 -21.19 3.13 11.16
N GLU A 230 -22.11 4.09 11.29
CA GLU A 230 -22.50 4.65 12.58
C GLU A 230 -23.23 3.63 13.45
N VAL A 231 -24.15 2.85 12.87
CA VAL A 231 -24.81 1.74 13.59
C VAL A 231 -23.79 0.73 14.11
N ILE A 232 -22.89 0.29 13.25
CA ILE A 232 -21.85 -0.68 13.64
C ILE A 232 -20.89 -0.07 14.67
N ARG A 233 -20.55 1.22 14.55
CA ARG A 233 -19.72 1.94 15.52
C ARG A 233 -20.28 1.84 16.93
N GLU A 234 -21.59 2.08 17.08
CA GLU A 234 -22.28 1.96 18.39
C GLU A 234 -22.27 0.52 18.90
N GLU A 235 -22.54 -0.45 18.02
CA GLU A 235 -22.58 -1.88 18.39
C GLU A 235 -21.23 -2.42 18.88
N ILE A 236 -20.12 -2.01 18.25
CA ILE A 236 -18.77 -2.51 18.62
C ILE A 236 -18.03 -1.59 19.60
N GLY A 237 -18.60 -0.42 19.94
CA GLY A 237 -17.99 0.57 20.82
C GLY A 237 -16.73 1.23 20.23
N ALA A 238 -16.71 1.47 18.91
CA ALA A 238 -15.65 2.21 18.25
C ALA A 238 -15.78 3.72 18.52
N GLU A 239 -14.65 4.43 18.47
CA GLU A 239 -14.62 5.89 18.71
C GLU A 239 -15.19 6.65 17.50
N ASP A 240 -14.91 6.19 16.28
CA ASP A 240 -15.29 6.86 15.06
C ASP A 240 -15.58 5.85 13.92
N ILE A 241 -16.25 6.29 12.86
CA ILE A 241 -16.63 5.44 11.72
C ILE A 241 -15.44 4.97 10.88
N ASP A 242 -14.30 5.67 10.90
CA ASP A 242 -13.09 5.21 10.22
C ASP A 242 -12.52 3.93 10.87
N GLU A 243 -12.62 3.80 12.21
CA GLU A 243 -12.24 2.54 12.88
C GLU A 243 -13.11 1.37 12.42
N VAL A 244 -14.42 1.61 12.16
CA VAL A 244 -15.31 0.59 11.59
C VAL A 244 -14.91 0.24 10.15
N ALA A 245 -14.60 1.25 9.33
CA ALA A 245 -14.15 1.05 7.96
C ALA A 245 -12.83 0.23 7.90
N PHE A 246 -11.88 0.51 8.78
CA PHE A 246 -10.67 -0.30 8.90
C PHE A 246 -10.96 -1.71 9.44
N ALA A 247 -11.84 -1.85 10.45
CA ALA A 247 -12.24 -3.16 10.97
C ALA A 247 -12.92 -4.03 9.90
N TRP A 248 -13.70 -3.42 8.99
CA TRP A 248 -14.28 -4.08 7.84
C TRP A 248 -13.20 -4.68 6.92
N LEU A 249 -12.16 -3.90 6.60
CA LEU A 249 -11.02 -4.37 5.82
C LEU A 249 -10.26 -5.49 6.54
N PHE A 250 -9.96 -5.30 7.84
CA PHE A 250 -9.22 -6.28 8.65
C PHE A 250 -9.96 -7.60 8.84
N SER A 251 -11.29 -7.60 8.73
CA SER A 251 -12.11 -8.81 8.88
C SER A 251 -12.04 -9.75 7.68
N HIS A 252 -11.49 -9.30 6.54
CA HIS A 252 -11.36 -10.15 5.35
C HIS A 252 -10.28 -11.24 5.53
N PRO A 253 -10.55 -12.52 5.13
CA PRO A 253 -9.64 -13.65 5.36
C PRO A 253 -8.28 -13.55 4.66
N ALA A 254 -8.14 -12.78 3.57
CA ALA A 254 -6.85 -12.51 2.93
C ALA A 254 -5.91 -11.66 3.81
N LYS A 255 -6.36 -11.17 4.97
CA LYS A 255 -5.62 -10.31 5.90
C LYS A 255 -4.99 -9.09 5.18
N PRO A 256 -5.79 -8.27 4.49
CA PRO A 256 -5.29 -7.12 3.75
C PRO A 256 -4.61 -6.11 4.67
N ILE A 257 -3.63 -5.39 4.15
CA ILE A 257 -2.77 -4.46 4.88
C ILE A 257 -3.05 -3.03 4.38
N PRO A 258 -3.88 -2.22 5.07
CA PRO A 258 -4.19 -0.86 4.64
C PRO A 258 -3.00 0.08 4.79
N ILE A 259 -2.89 1.00 3.82
CA ILE A 259 -1.90 2.06 3.76
C ILE A 259 -2.59 3.36 4.19
N THR A 260 -2.18 3.93 5.32
CA THR A 260 -2.59 5.27 5.74
C THR A 260 -1.61 6.31 5.23
N GLY A 261 -2.09 7.48 4.85
CA GLY A 261 -1.27 8.53 4.22
C GLY A 261 -1.55 9.92 4.78
N SER A 262 -1.67 10.04 6.10
CA SER A 262 -1.83 11.33 6.80
C SER A 262 -0.53 11.74 7.47
N GLY A 263 -0.23 13.05 7.48
CA GLY A 263 0.85 13.65 8.28
C GLY A 263 0.43 13.98 9.72
N GLU A 264 -0.75 13.56 10.15
CA GLU A 264 -1.28 13.76 11.50
C GLU A 264 -1.27 12.45 12.27
N ILE A 265 -0.56 12.42 13.41
CA ILE A 265 -0.37 11.19 14.20
C ILE A 265 -1.71 10.62 14.69
N GLY A 266 -2.66 11.45 15.07
CA GLY A 266 -4.00 11.01 15.49
C GLY A 266 -4.74 10.23 14.40
N LEU A 267 -4.54 10.59 13.11
CA LEU A 267 -5.12 9.86 11.97
C LEU A 267 -4.34 8.58 11.65
N ALA A 268 -3.01 8.55 11.89
CA ALA A 268 -2.22 7.33 11.75
C ALA A 268 -2.54 6.31 12.86
N GLU A 269 -2.95 6.76 14.04
CA GLU A 269 -3.36 5.91 15.17
C GLU A 269 -4.69 5.19 14.93
N ARG A 270 -5.65 5.78 14.18
CA ARG A 270 -6.99 5.24 13.94
C ARG A 270 -7.00 3.80 13.41
N PRO A 271 -6.29 3.46 12.32
CA PRO A 271 -6.23 2.07 11.85
C PRO A 271 -5.57 1.12 12.88
N VAL A 272 -4.66 1.61 13.72
CA VAL A 272 -4.05 0.81 14.79
C VAL A 272 -5.08 0.48 15.88
N LYS A 273 -5.89 1.46 16.28
CA LYS A 273 -7.02 1.25 17.22
C LYS A 273 -8.04 0.27 16.66
N ALA A 274 -8.29 0.31 15.35
CA ALA A 274 -9.24 -0.57 14.68
C ALA A 274 -8.86 -2.05 14.71
N LEU A 275 -7.58 -2.40 14.92
CA LEU A 275 -7.11 -3.78 14.98
C LEU A 275 -7.77 -4.62 16.10
N LYS A 276 -8.29 -4.00 17.14
CA LYS A 276 -9.00 -4.69 18.23
C LYS A 276 -10.40 -5.19 17.86
N TYR A 277 -11.00 -4.61 16.81
CA TYR A 277 -12.37 -4.94 16.42
C TYR A 277 -12.43 -6.07 15.40
N ARG A 278 -13.46 -6.89 15.49
CA ARG A 278 -13.78 -7.94 14.51
C ARG A 278 -15.26 -7.84 14.21
N LEU A 279 -15.59 -7.59 12.94
CA LEU A 279 -16.98 -7.55 12.51
C LEU A 279 -17.54 -8.95 12.37
N THR A 280 -18.80 -9.13 12.76
CA THR A 280 -19.55 -10.34 12.42
C THR A 280 -19.77 -10.41 10.90
N PRO A 281 -20.06 -11.60 10.32
CA PRO A 281 -20.45 -11.69 8.92
C PRO A 281 -21.64 -10.78 8.57
N GLU A 282 -22.64 -10.65 9.46
CA GLU A 282 -23.79 -9.77 9.26
C GLU A 282 -23.35 -8.30 9.14
N GLN A 283 -22.57 -7.78 10.09
CA GLN A 283 -22.03 -6.42 10.06
C GLN A 283 -21.18 -6.17 8.80
N TRP A 284 -20.37 -7.14 8.40
CA TRP A 284 -19.57 -7.04 7.20
C TRP A 284 -20.43 -6.87 5.94
N PHE A 285 -21.51 -7.66 5.81
CA PHE A 285 -22.46 -7.58 4.70
C PHE A 285 -23.41 -6.39 4.79
N MET A 286 -23.66 -5.81 5.97
CA MET A 286 -24.36 -4.54 6.09
C MET A 286 -23.60 -3.43 5.34
N VAL A 287 -22.29 -3.33 5.53
CA VAL A 287 -21.43 -2.37 4.80
C VAL A 287 -21.50 -2.62 3.29
N TRP A 288 -21.35 -3.88 2.86
CA TRP A 288 -21.43 -4.25 1.45
C TRP A 288 -22.79 -3.85 0.83
N THR A 289 -23.89 -4.19 1.50
CA THR A 289 -25.25 -3.90 1.04
C THR A 289 -25.52 -2.39 0.96
N ALA A 290 -25.04 -1.62 1.93
CA ALA A 290 -25.21 -0.16 1.96
C ALA A 290 -24.62 0.51 0.71
N VAL A 291 -23.41 0.10 0.32
CA VAL A 291 -22.73 0.66 -0.84
C VAL A 291 -23.35 0.16 -2.15
N LYS A 292 -23.61 -1.14 -2.28
CA LYS A 292 -24.21 -1.71 -3.49
C LYS A 292 -25.66 -1.26 -3.72
N GLY A 293 -26.38 -0.85 -2.67
CA GLY A 293 -27.78 -0.44 -2.75
C GLY A 293 -28.76 -1.58 -2.95
N HIS A 294 -28.31 -2.83 -2.85
CA HIS A 294 -29.14 -4.03 -2.96
C HIS A 294 -28.56 -5.17 -2.12
N LYS A 295 -29.40 -6.11 -1.72
CA LYS A 295 -28.97 -7.30 -0.98
C LYS A 295 -28.04 -8.18 -1.81
N VAL A 296 -27.22 -9.01 -1.15
CA VAL A 296 -26.45 -10.08 -1.80
C VAL A 296 -27.41 -11.01 -2.57
N PRO A 297 -27.00 -11.53 -3.76
CA PRO A 297 -27.82 -12.41 -4.56
C PRO A 297 -28.09 -13.76 -3.88
#